data_92c99f30fc25b2d14b8784a9dd9419ed
#
_entry.id   92c99f30fc25b2d14b8784a9dd9419ed
#
_cell.length_a   1.000
_cell.length_b   1.000
_cell.length_c   1.000
_cell.angle_alpha   90.00
_cell.angle_beta   90.00
_cell.angle_gamma   90.00
#
_symmetry.space_group_name_H-M   'P 1'
#
loop_
_entity.id
_entity.type
_entity.pdbx_description
1 polymer ?
#
loop_
_entity_poly.entity_id
_entity_poly.type
_entity_poly.pdbx_seq_one_letter_code
_entity_poly.pdbx_strand_id
1 'polypeptide(L)'
;MEAVGMLEVFGLATAFAAADAGCKAGNVRLENFDKNKPANADELPVPLIVMVKFRGQVADVEAALHDVMHVLCDKMGFAGTTIT
;
A
#
# COMPACT_ATOMS: atom_id res chain seq x y z
N MET A 1 -10.88 -14.07 12.63
CA MET A 1 -10.80 -13.91 11.17
C MET A 1 -9.92 -12.73 10.81
N GLU A 2 -9.03 -12.93 9.87
CA GLU A 2 -8.15 -11.85 9.43
C GLU A 2 -8.61 -11.29 8.10
N ALA A 3 -8.38 -10.00 7.92
CA ALA A 3 -8.59 -9.31 6.67
C ALA A 3 -7.26 -9.03 5.99
N VAL A 4 -7.31 -8.82 4.70
CA VAL A 4 -6.15 -8.39 3.90
C VAL A 4 -6.47 -7.01 3.33
N GLY A 5 -5.64 -6.04 3.66
CA GLY A 5 -5.70 -4.73 3.05
C GLY A 5 -4.63 -4.62 1.98
N MET A 6 -5.02 -4.17 0.81
CA MET A 6 -4.13 -4.05 -0.33
C MET A 6 -4.06 -2.62 -0.81
N LEU A 7 -2.86 -2.18 -1.13
CA LEU A 7 -2.60 -0.81 -1.55
C LEU A 7 -1.63 -0.86 -2.73
N GLU A 8 -2.03 -0.26 -3.84
CA GLU A 8 -1.14 -0.10 -4.99
C GLU A 8 -0.50 1.27 -4.96
N VAL A 9 0.81 1.31 -5.07
CA VAL A 9 1.56 2.56 -5.07
C VAL A 9 2.55 2.56 -6.23
N PHE A 10 2.98 3.76 -6.60
CA PHE A 10 3.98 3.92 -7.63
C PHE A 10 5.38 3.99 -7.00
N GLY A 11 6.20 3.03 -7.37
CA GLY A 11 7.60 3.01 -6.96
C GLY A 11 7.86 2.34 -5.62
N LEU A 12 9.07 1.83 -5.48
CA LEU A 12 9.45 1.04 -4.32
C LEU A 12 9.64 1.89 -3.07
N ALA A 13 10.16 3.11 -3.22
CA ALA A 13 10.32 4.02 -2.09
C ALA A 13 8.97 4.36 -1.45
N THR A 14 7.96 4.61 -2.29
CA THR A 14 6.59 4.85 -1.83
C THR A 14 6.05 3.62 -1.10
N ALA A 15 6.34 2.41 -1.61
CA ALA A 15 5.90 1.17 -0.98
C ALA A 15 6.49 1.00 0.41
N PHE A 16 7.77 1.31 0.60
CA PHE A 16 8.40 1.23 1.91
C PHE A 16 7.80 2.26 2.88
N ALA A 17 7.55 3.47 2.42
CA ALA A 17 6.92 4.51 3.25
C ALA A 17 5.51 4.08 3.67
N ALA A 18 4.75 3.50 2.74
CA ALA A 18 3.41 2.99 3.02
C ALA A 18 3.44 1.85 4.03
N ALA A 19 4.36 0.91 3.86
CA ALA A 19 4.50 -0.22 4.77
C ALA A 19 4.84 0.24 6.19
N ASP A 20 5.76 1.18 6.32
CA ASP A 20 6.14 1.72 7.61
C ASP A 20 4.96 2.41 8.30
N ALA A 21 4.27 3.28 7.58
CA ALA A 21 3.13 4.01 8.14
C ALA A 21 2.00 3.07 8.56
N GLY A 22 1.70 2.07 7.73
CA GLY A 22 0.64 1.11 8.03
C GLY A 22 0.94 0.27 9.25
N CYS A 23 2.17 -0.22 9.38
CA CYS A 23 2.57 -1.05 10.50
C CYS A 23 2.63 -0.28 11.82
N LYS A 24 2.81 1.05 11.76
CA LYS A 24 2.78 1.89 12.95
C LYS A 24 1.36 2.27 13.38
N ALA A 25 0.42 2.28 12.44
CA ALA A 25 -0.94 2.73 12.71
C ALA A 25 -1.86 1.64 13.25
N GLY A 26 -1.60 0.39 12.90
CA GLY A 26 -2.44 -0.74 13.30
C GLY A 26 -1.60 -1.97 13.61
N ASN A 27 -2.20 -2.91 14.32
CA ASN A 27 -1.53 -4.19 14.62
C ASN A 27 -1.68 -5.12 13.41
N VAL A 28 -0.89 -4.87 12.38
CA VAL A 28 -0.94 -5.61 11.13
C VAL A 28 0.43 -6.21 10.80
N ARG A 29 0.40 -7.26 9.99
CA ARG A 29 1.61 -7.86 9.42
C ARG A 29 1.71 -7.42 7.98
N LEU A 30 2.92 -7.03 7.60
CA LEU A 30 3.22 -6.81 6.19
C LEU A 30 3.48 -8.18 5.55
N GLU A 31 2.76 -8.52 4.50
CA GLU A 31 2.98 -9.78 3.81
C GLU A 31 4.20 -9.67 2.91
N ASN A 32 4.00 -9.26 1.69
CA ASN A 32 5.10 -9.09 0.75
C ASN A 32 4.72 -8.01 -0.23
N PHE A 33 5.70 -7.53 -0.98
CA PHE A 33 5.45 -6.62 -2.07
C PHE A 33 5.33 -7.40 -3.36
N ASP A 34 4.23 -7.19 -4.08
CA ASP A 34 4.09 -7.70 -5.44
C ASP A 34 4.41 -6.55 -6.39
N LYS A 35 5.38 -6.74 -7.25
CA LYS A 35 5.82 -5.74 -8.20
C LYS A 35 5.20 -6.02 -9.56
N ASN A 36 4.53 -5.00 -10.10
CA ASN A 36 3.91 -5.10 -11.40
C ASN A 36 4.39 -3.97 -12.30
N LYS A 37 4.61 -4.31 -13.55
CA LYS A 37 4.94 -3.33 -14.57
C LYS A 37 3.71 -3.18 -15.45
N PRO A 38 3.04 -2.02 -15.45
CA PRO A 38 1.84 -1.85 -16.27
C PRO A 38 2.18 -1.86 -17.76
N ALA A 39 1.18 -2.14 -18.59
CA ALA A 39 1.36 -2.22 -20.04
C ALA A 39 1.87 -0.91 -20.64
N ASN A 40 1.52 0.22 -20.04
CA ASN A 40 1.93 1.55 -20.48
C ASN A 40 3.08 2.11 -19.66
N ALA A 41 3.96 1.23 -19.15
CA ALA A 41 5.05 1.63 -18.24
C ALA A 41 5.91 2.75 -18.81
N ASP A 42 6.16 2.74 -20.11
CA ASP A 42 7.02 3.72 -20.76
C ASP A 42 6.40 5.13 -20.81
N GLU A 43 5.10 5.22 -20.54
CA GLU A 43 4.36 6.49 -20.54
C GLU A 43 4.22 7.07 -19.13
N LEU A 44 4.63 6.33 -18.10
CA LEU A 44 4.47 6.74 -16.72
C LEU A 44 5.77 7.34 -16.18
N PRO A 45 5.67 8.36 -15.30
CA PRO A 45 6.86 8.90 -14.66
C PRO A 45 7.55 7.87 -13.75
N VAL A 46 6.77 6.97 -13.16
CA VAL A 46 7.30 5.84 -12.37
C VAL A 46 6.69 4.57 -12.92
N PRO A 47 7.42 3.77 -13.68
CA PRO A 47 6.85 2.63 -14.39
C PRO A 47 6.61 1.38 -13.53
N LEU A 48 6.88 1.43 -12.24
CA LEU A 48 6.73 0.30 -11.34
C LEU A 48 5.54 0.51 -10.41
N ILE A 49 4.59 -0.40 -10.46
CA ILE A 49 3.49 -0.47 -9.49
C ILE A 49 3.82 -1.55 -8.49
N VAL A 50 3.72 -1.22 -7.21
CA VAL A 50 3.99 -2.15 -6.12
C VAL A 50 2.71 -2.34 -5.33
N MET A 51 2.33 -3.59 -5.12
CA MET A 51 1.21 -3.96 -4.26
C MET A 51 1.72 -4.20 -2.84
N VAL A 52 1.24 -3.41 -1.90
CA VAL A 52 1.55 -3.55 -0.47
C VAL A 52 0.37 -4.24 0.20
N LYS A 53 0.64 -5.31 0.94
CA LYS A 53 -0.42 -6.10 1.57
C LYS A 53 -0.23 -6.13 3.07
N PHE A 54 -1.28 -5.74 3.79
CA PHE A 54 -1.34 -5.83 5.25
C PHE A 54 -2.35 -6.89 5.65
N ARG A 55 -1.99 -7.70 6.63
CA ARG A 55 -2.88 -8.72 7.16
C ARG A 55 -3.06 -8.52 8.66
N GLY A 56 -4.30 -8.61 9.12
CA GLY A 56 -4.64 -8.48 10.53
C GLY A 56 -6.14 -8.48 10.73
N GLN A 57 -6.58 -8.07 11.91
CA GLN A 57 -8.01 -7.90 12.19
C GLN A 57 -8.55 -6.76 11.34
N VAL A 58 -9.84 -6.81 11.01
CA VAL A 58 -10.47 -5.83 10.11
C VAL A 58 -10.21 -4.40 10.59
N ALA A 59 -10.43 -4.14 11.89
CA ALA A 59 -10.24 -2.79 12.43
C ALA A 59 -8.78 -2.32 12.32
N ASP A 60 -7.82 -3.22 12.52
CA ASP A 60 -6.41 -2.88 12.40
C ASP A 60 -6.00 -2.61 10.96
N VAL A 61 -6.52 -3.39 10.02
CA VAL A 61 -6.26 -3.20 8.60
C VAL A 61 -6.86 -1.87 8.13
N GLU A 62 -8.09 -1.56 8.57
CA GLU A 62 -8.72 -0.29 8.24
C GLU A 62 -7.91 0.89 8.78
N ALA A 63 -7.44 0.81 10.03
CA ALA A 63 -6.60 1.85 10.62
C ALA A 63 -5.30 2.02 9.85
N ALA A 64 -4.65 0.92 9.49
CA ALA A 64 -3.41 0.95 8.73
C ALA A 64 -3.59 1.64 7.38
N LEU A 65 -4.61 1.23 6.62
CA LEU A 65 -4.86 1.82 5.30
C LEU A 65 -5.27 3.27 5.39
N HIS A 66 -6.08 3.64 6.37
CA HIS A 66 -6.49 5.02 6.58
C HIS A 66 -5.28 5.92 6.80
N ASP A 67 -4.37 5.49 7.67
CA ASP A 67 -3.18 6.28 7.99
C ASP A 67 -2.23 6.38 6.80
N VAL A 68 -2.03 5.27 6.09
CA VAL A 68 -1.21 5.25 4.89
C VAL A 68 -1.75 6.21 3.84
N MET A 69 -3.06 6.17 3.58
CA MET A 69 -3.67 7.07 2.61
C MET A 69 -3.50 8.53 3.00
N HIS A 70 -3.61 8.83 4.29
CA HIS A 70 -3.42 10.18 4.78
C HIS A 70 -1.99 10.67 4.55
N VAL A 71 -1.01 9.82 4.79
CA VAL A 71 0.40 10.14 4.57
C VAL A 71 0.72 10.31 3.09
N LEU A 72 0.19 9.43 2.24
CA LEU A 72 0.53 9.42 0.81
C LEU A 72 -0.21 10.46 -0.01
N CYS A 73 -1.37 10.89 0.45
CA CYS A 73 -2.22 11.83 -0.28
C CYS A 73 -1.50 13.14 -0.62
N ASP A 74 -0.62 13.58 0.28
CA ASP A 74 0.05 14.87 0.14
C ASP A 74 1.37 14.80 -0.59
N LYS A 75 1.96 13.62 -0.74
CA LYS A 75 3.38 13.53 -1.12
C LYS A 75 3.68 12.61 -2.28
N MET A 76 2.88 11.59 -2.48
CA MET A 76 3.27 10.49 -3.36
C MET A 76 2.06 10.00 -4.13
N GLY A 77 2.33 9.43 -5.28
CA GLY A 77 1.30 8.78 -6.04
C GLY A 77 0.90 7.45 -5.41
N PHE A 78 -0.40 7.19 -5.36
CA PHE A 78 -0.85 5.84 -5.12
C PHE A 78 -2.01 5.52 -6.06
N ALA A 79 -2.16 4.24 -6.40
CA ALA A 79 -3.09 3.83 -7.45
C ALA A 79 -4.45 3.39 -6.91
N GLY A 80 -4.49 2.78 -5.75
CA GLY A 80 -5.76 2.36 -5.17
C GLY A 80 -5.61 1.47 -3.95
N THR A 81 -6.72 1.27 -3.25
CA THR A 81 -6.78 0.42 -2.06
C THR A 81 -7.98 -0.52 -2.13
N THR A 82 -7.88 -1.63 -1.44
CA THR A 82 -9.01 -2.52 -1.21
C THR A 82 -8.79 -3.31 0.08
N ILE A 83 -9.90 -3.73 0.68
CA ILE A 83 -9.90 -4.58 1.87
C ILE A 83 -10.76 -5.80 1.58
N THR A 84 -10.23 -6.98 1.81
CA THR A 84 -10.99 -8.21 1.65
C THR A 84 -10.84 -9.14 2.85
#